data_81bb4c2331463d6a9b38c8f2dc99c432
#
_entry.id   81bb4c2331463d6a9b38c8f2dc99c432
#
_cell.length_a   1.000
_cell.length_b   1.000
_cell.length_c   1.000
_cell.angle_alpha   90.00
_cell.angle_beta   90.00
_cell.angle_gamma   90.00
#
_symmetry.space_group_name_H-M   'P 1'
#
loop_
_entity.id
_entity.type
_entity.pdbx_description
1 polymer ?
#
loop_
_entity_poly.entity_id
_entity_poly.type
_entity_poly.pdbx_seq_one_letter_code
_entity_poly.pdbx_strand_id
1 'polypeptide(L)'
;VTARSLRDTNGGGRLRVGFTLPGNSRPSLPVNAAGTGFVAGDFRVNQQPGLVAIQTIWMREHNRVAARLAALNPTWNDERLYQEARKIVGAEIQKITYSEFLPIIMGSDVFNKLIGRYGGYDPRRDASVTNEFATAAFRVGHTFIRPNFPRLQADYVTSIPGGDQPLAFGDSIG
;
A
#
# COMPACT_ATOMS: atom_id res chain seq x y z
N VAL A 1 4.54 6.83 16.07
CA VAL A 1 3.30 6.03 15.99
C VAL A 1 3.68 4.57 16.06
N THR A 2 3.16 3.81 17.01
CA THR A 2 3.38 2.37 17.09
C THR A 2 2.38 1.65 16.18
N ALA A 3 2.76 0.49 15.61
CA ALA A 3 1.85 -0.30 14.78
C ALA A 3 0.53 -0.62 15.50
N ARG A 4 0.57 -0.77 16.82
CA ARG A 4 -0.62 -1.05 17.65
C ARG A 4 -1.59 0.14 17.72
N SER A 5 -1.10 1.39 17.67
CA SER A 5 -1.96 2.58 17.69
C SER A 5 -2.70 2.83 16.38
N LEU A 6 -2.34 2.09 15.32
CA LEU A 6 -3.03 2.12 14.02
C LEU A 6 -4.13 1.06 13.92
N ARG A 7 -4.34 0.25 14.96
CA ARG A 7 -5.40 -0.76 14.98
C ARG A 7 -6.74 -0.14 15.39
N ASP A 8 -7.82 -0.67 14.83
CA ASP A 8 -9.17 -0.30 15.24
C ASP A 8 -9.41 -0.71 16.70
N THR A 9 -9.87 0.22 17.52
CA THR A 9 -10.19 -0.04 18.93
C THR A 9 -11.41 -0.95 19.11
N ASN A 10 -12.24 -1.07 18.09
CA ASN A 10 -13.38 -1.99 18.07
C ASN A 10 -12.99 -3.44 17.74
N GLY A 11 -11.71 -3.70 17.48
CA GLY A 11 -11.20 -5.03 17.24
C GLY A 11 -11.52 -5.59 15.83
N GLY A 12 -11.63 -6.90 15.76
CA GLY A 12 -11.90 -7.62 14.51
C GLY A 12 -10.71 -7.67 13.56
N GLY A 13 -9.49 -7.48 14.06
CA GLY A 13 -8.25 -7.48 13.29
C GLY A 13 -8.08 -6.31 12.34
N ARG A 14 -8.92 -5.28 12.45
CA ARG A 14 -8.96 -4.16 11.50
C ARG A 14 -7.93 -3.07 11.83
N LEU A 15 -7.56 -2.32 10.81
CA LEU A 15 -6.82 -1.06 10.92
C LEU A 15 -7.81 0.11 11.07
N ARG A 16 -7.39 1.13 11.79
CA ARG A 16 -8.13 2.38 11.94
C ARG A 16 -8.37 3.04 10.59
N VAL A 17 -9.55 3.63 10.46
CA VAL A 17 -9.94 4.41 9.28
C VAL A 17 -10.12 5.88 9.63
N GLY A 18 -9.99 6.74 8.64
CA GLY A 18 -10.27 8.16 8.75
C GLY A 18 -11.68 8.53 8.31
N PHE A 19 -11.83 9.75 7.81
CA PHE A 19 -13.10 10.27 7.33
C PHE A 19 -13.52 9.64 5.99
N THR A 20 -14.80 9.71 5.71
CA THR A 20 -15.36 9.34 4.41
C THR A 20 -15.57 10.61 3.60
N LEU A 21 -15.01 10.66 2.40
CA LEU A 21 -15.17 11.80 1.50
C LEU A 21 -16.63 11.93 1.03
N PRO A 22 -17.14 13.16 0.86
CA PRO A 22 -18.45 13.39 0.26
C PRO A 22 -18.57 12.66 -1.10
N GLY A 23 -19.67 11.95 -1.31
CA GLY A 23 -19.89 11.16 -2.53
C GLY A 23 -19.11 9.84 -2.62
N ASN A 24 -18.31 9.51 -1.61
CA ASN A 24 -17.57 8.26 -1.55
C ASN A 24 -17.87 7.53 -0.24
N SER A 25 -18.46 6.36 -0.31
CA SER A 25 -18.77 5.54 0.89
C SER A 25 -17.55 4.87 1.52
N ARG A 26 -16.36 5.06 0.97
CA ARG A 26 -15.14 4.37 1.43
C ARG A 26 -14.26 5.28 2.26
N PRO A 27 -13.77 4.81 3.43
CA PRO A 27 -12.98 5.63 4.33
C PRO A 27 -11.56 5.89 3.81
N SER A 28 -11.01 7.04 4.20
CA SER A 28 -9.60 7.41 4.02
C SER A 28 -8.70 6.77 5.08
N LEU A 29 -7.38 7.03 4.99
CA LEU A 29 -6.48 6.85 6.13
C LEU A 29 -6.88 7.77 7.29
N PRO A 30 -6.57 7.40 8.56
CA PRO A 30 -6.76 8.29 9.69
C PRO A 30 -5.92 9.55 9.53
N VAL A 31 -6.40 10.66 10.09
CA VAL A 31 -5.65 11.91 10.18
C VAL A 31 -5.10 12.10 11.60
N ASN A 32 -4.05 12.90 11.73
CA ASN A 32 -3.51 13.29 13.03
C ASN A 32 -4.48 14.22 13.78
N ALA A 33 -4.24 14.46 15.07
CA ALA A 33 -5.12 15.28 15.90
C ALA A 33 -5.23 16.73 15.42
N ALA A 34 -4.23 17.25 14.72
CA ALA A 34 -4.24 18.60 14.17
C ALA A 34 -4.97 18.70 12.82
N GLY A 35 -5.36 17.58 12.21
CA GLY A 35 -5.99 17.55 10.89
C GLY A 35 -5.04 17.89 9.73
N THR A 36 -3.74 17.94 9.98
CA THR A 36 -2.72 18.44 9.02
C THR A 36 -2.01 17.31 8.26
N GLY A 37 -2.31 16.04 8.56
CA GLY A 37 -1.64 14.92 7.90
C GLY A 37 -2.30 13.59 8.13
N PHE A 38 -2.18 12.70 7.15
CA PHE A 38 -2.58 11.31 7.29
C PHE A 38 -1.62 10.55 8.21
N VAL A 39 -2.15 9.59 8.92
CA VAL A 39 -1.39 8.71 9.81
C VAL A 39 -1.36 7.31 9.23
N ALA A 40 -0.14 6.79 9.04
CA ALA A 40 0.10 5.45 8.53
C ALA A 40 1.29 4.81 9.26
N GLY A 41 1.67 3.61 8.87
CA GLY A 41 2.85 2.92 9.41
C GLY A 41 4.17 3.59 9.06
N ASP A 42 4.19 4.38 7.98
CA ASP A 42 5.34 5.15 7.53
C ASP A 42 4.96 6.64 7.44
N PHE A 43 5.76 7.51 8.06
CA PHE A 43 5.50 8.97 8.08
C PHE A 43 5.57 9.60 6.66
N ARG A 44 6.25 8.96 5.72
CA ARG A 44 6.37 9.41 4.33
C ARG A 44 5.07 9.32 3.55
N VAL A 45 4.01 8.78 4.13
CA VAL A 45 2.68 8.75 3.50
C VAL A 45 2.24 10.12 3.00
N ASN A 46 2.66 11.19 3.67
CA ASN A 46 2.29 12.57 3.35
C ASN A 46 3.22 13.25 2.32
N GLN A 47 4.20 12.55 1.76
CA GLN A 47 5.14 13.16 0.82
C GLN A 47 4.51 13.49 -0.54
N GLN A 48 3.52 12.69 -0.97
CA GLN A 48 2.83 12.93 -2.23
C GLN A 48 1.50 12.13 -2.31
N PRO A 49 0.52 12.58 -3.13
CA PRO A 49 -0.82 11.98 -3.18
C PRO A 49 -0.86 10.51 -3.56
N GLY A 50 0.06 10.04 -4.40
CA GLY A 50 0.13 8.62 -4.80
C GLY A 50 0.45 7.71 -3.64
N LEU A 51 1.28 8.14 -2.67
CA LEU A 51 1.55 7.37 -1.45
C LEU A 51 0.31 7.29 -0.55
N VAL A 52 -0.42 8.39 -0.40
CA VAL A 52 -1.70 8.38 0.32
C VAL A 52 -2.68 7.41 -0.33
N ALA A 53 -2.81 7.48 -1.65
CA ALA A 53 -3.74 6.64 -2.42
C ALA A 53 -3.41 5.15 -2.24
N ILE A 54 -2.16 4.75 -2.47
CA ILE A 54 -1.77 3.33 -2.41
C ILE A 54 -1.88 2.78 -0.98
N GLN A 55 -1.49 3.54 0.03
CA GLN A 55 -1.63 3.10 1.42
C GLN A 55 -3.10 3.03 1.86
N THR A 56 -3.95 3.91 1.34
CA THR A 56 -5.41 3.84 1.57
C THR A 56 -5.99 2.55 0.97
N ILE A 57 -5.58 2.18 -0.24
CA ILE A 57 -6.02 0.93 -0.89
C ILE A 57 -5.62 -0.27 -0.02
N TRP A 58 -4.38 -0.36 0.42
CA TRP A 58 -3.90 -1.48 1.23
C TRP A 58 -4.53 -1.53 2.62
N MET A 59 -4.81 -0.40 3.25
CA MET A 59 -5.56 -0.34 4.50
C MET A 59 -6.98 -0.88 4.32
N ARG A 60 -7.67 -0.49 3.25
CA ARG A 60 -9.02 -0.97 2.93
C ARG A 60 -9.03 -2.47 2.63
N GLU A 61 -8.03 -2.95 1.88
CA GLU A 61 -7.90 -4.37 1.56
C GLU A 61 -7.64 -5.20 2.82
N HIS A 62 -6.75 -4.75 3.71
CA HIS A 62 -6.55 -5.38 5.00
C HIS A 62 -7.88 -5.52 5.78
N ASN A 63 -8.64 -4.44 5.86
CA ASN A 63 -9.91 -4.43 6.58
C ASN A 63 -10.98 -5.33 5.94
N ARG A 64 -10.99 -5.41 4.61
CA ARG A 64 -11.86 -6.34 3.86
C ARG A 64 -11.51 -7.79 4.18
N VAL A 65 -10.23 -8.13 4.14
CA VAL A 65 -9.73 -9.48 4.46
C VAL A 65 -10.02 -9.83 5.92
N ALA A 66 -9.72 -8.93 6.86
CA ALA A 66 -9.97 -9.13 8.28
C ALA A 66 -11.46 -9.40 8.57
N ALA A 67 -12.35 -8.62 7.96
CA ALA A 67 -13.81 -8.82 8.11
C ALA A 67 -14.25 -10.18 7.57
N ARG A 68 -13.71 -10.62 6.43
CA ARG A 68 -14.03 -11.93 5.86
C ARG A 68 -13.50 -13.08 6.72
N LEU A 69 -12.29 -12.93 7.26
CA LEU A 69 -11.72 -13.91 8.19
C LEU A 69 -12.54 -14.02 9.47
N ALA A 70 -13.00 -12.89 10.04
CA ALA A 70 -13.85 -12.89 11.22
C ALA A 70 -15.19 -13.61 10.99
N ALA A 71 -15.81 -13.41 9.83
CA ALA A 71 -17.04 -14.10 9.47
C ALA A 71 -16.86 -15.63 9.32
N LEU A 72 -15.71 -16.06 8.80
CA LEU A 72 -15.40 -17.47 8.61
C LEU A 72 -14.89 -18.16 9.89
N ASN A 73 -14.38 -17.38 10.85
CA ASN A 73 -13.72 -17.88 12.07
C ASN A 73 -14.21 -17.08 13.29
N PRO A 74 -15.45 -17.25 13.75
CA PRO A 74 -16.03 -16.44 14.82
C PRO A 74 -15.30 -16.53 16.17
N THR A 75 -14.50 -17.58 16.36
CA THR A 75 -13.72 -17.83 17.59
C THR A 75 -12.34 -17.19 17.59
N TRP A 76 -11.91 -16.61 16.47
CA TRP A 76 -10.60 -15.98 16.41
C TRP A 76 -10.62 -14.64 17.13
N ASN A 77 -9.58 -14.41 17.94
CA ASN A 77 -9.40 -13.13 18.60
C ASN A 77 -8.85 -12.07 17.62
N ASP A 78 -8.87 -10.82 18.07
CA ASP A 78 -8.43 -9.65 17.31
C ASP A 78 -7.00 -9.79 16.76
N GLU A 79 -6.07 -10.26 17.60
CA GLU A 79 -4.66 -10.41 17.20
C GLU A 79 -4.49 -11.44 16.08
N ARG A 80 -5.18 -12.57 16.19
CA ARG A 80 -5.11 -13.61 15.17
C ARG A 80 -5.71 -13.13 13.85
N LEU A 81 -6.86 -12.47 13.89
CA LEU A 81 -7.50 -11.89 12.71
C LEU A 81 -6.57 -10.88 12.00
N TYR A 82 -5.94 -10.00 12.79
CA TYR A 82 -4.98 -9.03 12.26
C TYR A 82 -3.78 -9.70 11.59
N GLN A 83 -3.14 -10.66 12.25
CA GLN A 83 -1.94 -11.30 11.71
C GLN A 83 -2.23 -12.14 10.47
N GLU A 84 -3.37 -12.84 10.43
CA GLU A 84 -3.75 -13.59 9.24
C GLU A 84 -4.13 -12.66 8.07
N ALA A 85 -4.86 -11.58 8.32
CA ALA A 85 -5.14 -10.56 7.29
C ALA A 85 -3.84 -9.94 6.76
N ARG A 86 -2.89 -9.59 7.64
CA ARG A 86 -1.59 -9.06 7.28
C ARG A 86 -0.79 -10.01 6.38
N LYS A 87 -0.80 -11.31 6.66
CA LYS A 87 -0.14 -12.32 5.82
C LYS A 87 -0.74 -12.37 4.42
N ILE A 88 -2.06 -12.36 4.31
CA ILE A 88 -2.76 -12.40 3.02
C ILE A 88 -2.43 -11.16 2.20
N VAL A 89 -2.55 -9.97 2.78
CA VAL A 89 -2.21 -8.71 2.09
C VAL A 89 -0.72 -8.68 1.68
N GLY A 90 0.18 -9.17 2.52
CA GLY A 90 1.58 -9.33 2.15
C GLY A 90 1.79 -10.26 0.96
N ALA A 91 1.06 -11.37 0.90
CA ALA A 91 1.12 -12.30 -0.21
C ALA A 91 0.52 -11.70 -1.50
N GLU A 92 -0.54 -10.91 -1.40
CA GLU A 92 -1.11 -10.17 -2.55
C GLU A 92 -0.10 -9.18 -3.13
N ILE A 93 0.58 -8.40 -2.28
CA ILE A 93 1.64 -7.47 -2.71
C ILE A 93 2.77 -8.22 -3.42
N GLN A 94 3.23 -9.34 -2.84
CA GLN A 94 4.25 -10.18 -3.46
C GLN A 94 3.77 -10.72 -4.82
N LYS A 95 2.54 -11.21 -4.88
CA LYS A 95 1.97 -11.74 -6.12
C LYS A 95 1.91 -10.68 -7.23
N ILE A 96 1.44 -9.49 -6.93
CA ILE A 96 1.39 -8.37 -7.87
C ILE A 96 2.81 -7.99 -8.31
N THR A 97 3.74 -7.90 -7.37
CA THR A 97 5.14 -7.57 -7.66
C THR A 97 5.74 -8.54 -8.66
N TYR A 98 5.62 -9.84 -8.41
CA TYR A 98 6.26 -10.86 -9.26
C TYR A 98 5.48 -11.19 -10.54
N SER A 99 4.15 -11.04 -10.54
CA SER A 99 3.35 -11.44 -11.71
C SER A 99 3.03 -10.30 -12.66
N GLU A 100 3.09 -9.06 -12.19
CA GLU A 100 2.65 -7.89 -12.94
C GLU A 100 3.76 -6.84 -13.03
N PHE A 101 4.27 -6.36 -11.89
CA PHE A 101 5.22 -5.24 -11.87
C PHE A 101 6.58 -5.59 -12.47
N LEU A 102 7.25 -6.64 -11.98
CA LEU A 102 8.59 -7.00 -12.44
C LEU A 102 8.63 -7.40 -13.92
N PRO A 103 7.69 -8.16 -14.49
CA PRO A 103 7.67 -8.44 -15.92
C PRO A 103 7.56 -7.18 -16.79
N ILE A 104 6.85 -6.15 -16.33
CA ILE A 104 6.75 -4.87 -17.04
C ILE A 104 8.07 -4.10 -16.98
N ILE A 105 8.69 -4.02 -15.81
CA ILE A 105 9.92 -3.24 -15.60
C ILE A 105 11.14 -3.89 -16.28
N MET A 106 11.25 -5.21 -16.18
CA MET A 106 12.40 -5.98 -16.69
C MET A 106 12.24 -6.43 -18.14
N GLY A 107 11.01 -6.47 -18.64
CA GLY A 107 10.64 -7.21 -19.83
C GLY A 107 10.49 -8.71 -19.55
N SER A 108 9.51 -9.33 -20.19
CA SER A 108 9.14 -10.73 -19.94
C SER A 108 10.29 -11.72 -20.13
N ASP A 109 11.12 -11.52 -21.15
CA ASP A 109 12.24 -12.43 -21.45
C ASP A 109 13.30 -12.41 -20.36
N VAL A 110 13.70 -11.22 -19.91
CA VAL A 110 14.68 -11.05 -18.82
C VAL A 110 14.10 -11.58 -17.50
N PHE A 111 12.84 -11.26 -17.21
CA PHE A 111 12.16 -11.77 -16.03
C PHE A 111 12.15 -13.30 -15.99
N ASN A 112 11.73 -13.95 -17.07
CA ASN A 112 11.66 -15.41 -17.14
C ASN A 112 13.04 -16.07 -17.03
N LYS A 113 14.07 -15.44 -17.56
CA LYS A 113 15.45 -15.95 -17.50
C LYS A 113 16.07 -15.83 -16.11
N LEU A 114 15.84 -14.73 -15.40
CA LEU A 114 16.51 -14.43 -14.13
C LEU A 114 15.71 -14.86 -12.90
N ILE A 115 14.40 -14.73 -12.94
CA ILE A 115 13.50 -15.01 -11.81
C ILE A 115 12.72 -16.29 -12.09
N GLY A 116 12.12 -16.39 -13.26
CA GLY A 116 11.41 -17.58 -13.70
C GLY A 116 10.19 -17.92 -12.85
N ARG A 117 9.95 -19.21 -12.70
CA ARG A 117 8.79 -19.73 -12.00
C ARG A 117 9.06 -19.87 -10.51
N TYR A 118 8.11 -19.43 -9.69
CA TYR A 118 8.17 -19.66 -8.24
C TYR A 118 8.20 -21.15 -7.90
N GLY A 119 9.30 -21.59 -7.30
CA GLY A 119 9.56 -22.98 -6.95
C GLY A 119 9.03 -23.42 -5.58
N GLY A 120 8.32 -22.56 -4.87
CA GLY A 120 7.85 -22.82 -3.50
C GLY A 120 8.73 -22.14 -2.44
N TYR A 121 8.28 -22.23 -1.19
CA TYR A 121 8.97 -21.68 -0.04
C TYR A 121 10.14 -22.59 0.37
N ASP A 122 11.34 -22.03 0.51
CA ASP A 122 12.51 -22.70 1.07
C ASP A 122 12.96 -21.99 2.35
N PRO A 123 12.76 -22.58 3.54
CA PRO A 123 13.12 -21.97 4.81
C PRO A 123 14.63 -21.81 5.02
N ARG A 124 15.47 -22.43 4.19
CA ARG A 124 16.93 -22.29 4.26
C ARG A 124 17.44 -21.05 3.53
N ARG A 125 16.57 -20.38 2.74
CA ARG A 125 16.93 -19.15 2.06
C ARG A 125 16.96 -18.00 3.04
N ASP A 126 18.11 -17.32 3.09
CA ASP A 126 18.22 -16.07 3.83
C ASP A 126 17.38 -14.99 3.11
N ALA A 127 16.37 -14.48 3.80
CA ALA A 127 15.47 -13.43 3.30
C ALA A 127 15.95 -12.02 3.69
N SER A 128 17.12 -11.89 4.29
CA SER A 128 17.69 -10.59 4.62
C SER A 128 18.05 -9.81 3.35
N VAL A 129 17.94 -8.49 3.45
CA VAL A 129 18.23 -7.56 2.35
C VAL A 129 19.65 -7.03 2.55
N THR A 130 20.51 -7.15 1.52
CA THR A 130 21.86 -6.61 1.59
C THR A 130 21.85 -5.08 1.66
N ASN A 131 22.88 -4.51 2.27
CA ASN A 131 23.01 -3.06 2.37
C ASN A 131 23.08 -2.37 1.00
N GLU A 132 23.80 -2.96 0.04
CA GLU A 132 23.93 -2.45 -1.31
C GLU A 132 22.58 -2.42 -2.04
N PHE A 133 21.75 -3.45 -1.85
CA PHE A 133 20.42 -3.45 -2.41
C PHE A 133 19.56 -2.36 -1.76
N ALA A 134 19.53 -2.29 -0.43
CA ALA A 134 18.70 -1.33 0.30
C ALA A 134 19.07 0.13 0.03
N THR A 135 20.37 0.43 -0.13
CA THR A 135 20.87 1.81 -0.24
C THR A 135 21.06 2.29 -1.67
N ALA A 136 21.27 1.39 -2.62
CA ALA A 136 21.53 1.73 -4.03
C ALA A 136 20.50 1.11 -4.98
N ALA A 137 20.52 -0.21 -5.17
CA ALA A 137 19.75 -0.87 -6.23
C ALA A 137 18.24 -0.67 -6.07
N PHE A 138 17.72 -0.75 -4.86
CA PHE A 138 16.28 -0.52 -4.58
C PHE A 138 15.83 0.91 -4.89
N ARG A 139 16.76 1.87 -4.96
CA ARG A 139 16.45 3.28 -5.25
C ARG A 139 16.17 3.57 -6.72
N VAL A 140 16.34 2.60 -7.61
CA VAL A 140 16.04 2.71 -9.05
C VAL A 140 14.64 3.28 -9.32
N GLY A 141 13.66 3.02 -8.44
CA GLY A 141 12.30 3.56 -8.55
C GLY A 141 12.23 5.08 -8.65
N HIS A 142 13.23 5.80 -8.11
CA HIS A 142 13.29 7.26 -8.22
C HIS A 142 13.43 7.74 -9.68
N THR A 143 13.95 6.92 -10.58
CA THR A 143 14.08 7.26 -12.00
C THR A 143 12.75 7.20 -12.77
N PHE A 144 11.71 6.59 -12.19
CA PHE A 144 10.38 6.47 -12.78
C PHE A 144 9.41 7.57 -12.34
N ILE A 145 9.82 8.43 -11.41
CA ILE A 145 8.96 9.49 -10.89
C ILE A 145 8.78 10.56 -11.98
N ARG A 146 7.53 10.83 -12.31
CA ARG A 146 7.18 11.91 -13.24
C ARG A 146 7.23 13.27 -12.53
N PRO A 147 7.57 14.35 -13.26
CA PRO A 147 7.58 15.69 -12.67
C PRO A 147 6.18 16.21 -12.31
N ASN A 148 5.14 15.69 -12.97
CA ASN A 148 3.76 16.09 -12.74
C ASN A 148 2.88 14.87 -12.47
N PHE A 149 1.88 15.06 -11.60
CA PHE A 149 0.81 14.11 -11.34
C PHE A 149 -0.39 14.45 -12.22
N PRO A 150 -0.78 13.59 -13.19
CA PRO A 150 -2.01 13.81 -13.95
C PRO A 150 -3.22 13.65 -13.01
N ARG A 151 -4.09 14.64 -13.02
CA ARG A 151 -5.35 14.61 -12.30
C ARG A 151 -6.48 14.39 -13.31
N LEU A 152 -7.06 13.20 -13.26
CA LEU A 152 -8.04 12.76 -14.24
C LEU A 152 -9.43 12.66 -13.61
N GLN A 153 -10.46 12.85 -14.45
CA GLN A 153 -11.83 12.52 -14.09
C GLN A 153 -12.04 11.01 -13.97
N ALA A 154 -13.24 10.59 -13.65
CA ALA A 154 -13.56 9.18 -13.45
C ALA A 154 -13.45 8.33 -14.74
N ASP A 155 -13.33 8.95 -15.89
CA ASP A 155 -13.06 8.29 -17.17
C ASP A 155 -11.59 7.90 -17.37
N TYR A 156 -10.71 8.35 -16.48
CA TYR A 156 -9.24 8.16 -16.51
C TYR A 156 -8.53 8.75 -17.75
N VAL A 157 -9.18 9.62 -18.47
CA VAL A 157 -8.69 10.24 -19.72
C VAL A 157 -8.76 11.76 -19.65
N THR A 158 -9.89 12.30 -19.23
CA THR A 158 -10.12 13.74 -19.19
C THR A 158 -9.46 14.37 -17.99
N SER A 159 -8.61 15.39 -18.20
CA SER A 159 -8.02 16.16 -17.10
C SER A 159 -9.08 16.94 -16.34
N ILE A 160 -8.97 16.97 -15.00
CA ILE A 160 -9.84 17.84 -14.19
C ILE A 160 -9.41 19.31 -14.32
N PRO A 161 -10.33 20.27 -14.10
CA PRO A 161 -9.98 21.69 -14.08
C PRO A 161 -8.81 21.97 -13.11
N GLY A 162 -7.81 22.71 -13.59
CA GLY A 162 -6.56 22.93 -12.89
C GLY A 162 -5.40 22.04 -13.36
N GLY A 163 -5.67 21.07 -14.22
CA GLY A 163 -4.67 20.29 -14.94
C GLY A 163 -3.77 19.43 -14.07
N ASP A 164 -2.65 19.01 -14.67
CA ASP A 164 -1.61 18.27 -14.00
C ASP A 164 -0.95 19.15 -12.92
N GLN A 165 -0.79 18.58 -11.74
CA GLN A 165 -0.13 19.27 -10.64
C GLN A 165 1.34 18.84 -10.59
N PRO A 166 2.27 19.80 -10.38
CA PRO A 166 3.65 19.47 -10.09
C PRO A 166 3.72 18.50 -8.90
N LEU A 167 4.66 17.57 -8.95
CA LEU A 167 4.95 16.73 -7.80
C LEU A 167 5.70 17.56 -6.75
N ALA A 168 4.97 18.27 -5.91
CA ALA A 168 5.54 18.95 -4.77
C ALA A 168 5.55 18.00 -3.56
N PHE A 169 6.71 17.85 -2.93
CA PHE A 169 6.83 17.11 -1.69
C PHE A 169 6.10 17.86 -0.57
N GLY A 170 5.16 17.21 0.10
CA GLY A 170 4.41 17.80 1.20
C GLY A 170 2.98 18.23 0.89
N ASP A 171 2.56 18.26 -0.37
CA ASP A 171 1.21 18.68 -0.78
C ASP A 171 0.17 17.57 -0.76
N SER A 172 0.31 16.63 0.15
CA SER A 172 -0.64 15.49 0.25
C SER A 172 -1.97 15.87 0.87
N ILE A 173 -2.07 17.08 1.43
CA ILE A 173 -3.25 17.60 2.10
C ILE A 173 -3.49 19.02 1.61
N GLY A 174 -4.24 19.15 0.58
CA GLY A 174 -4.77 20.40 0.07
C GLY A 174 -6.22 20.27 -0.27
#